data_2bc8e85d076d224329f75c0d124b80a0
#
_entry.id   2bc8e85d076d224329f75c0d124b80a0
#
_cell.length_a   1.000
_cell.length_b   1.000
_cell.length_c   1.000
_cell.angle_alpha   90.00
_cell.angle_beta   90.00
_cell.angle_gamma   90.00
#
_symmetry.space_group_name_H-M   'P 1'
#
loop_
_entity.id
_entity.type
_entity.pdbx_description
1 polymer ?
#
loop_
_entity_poly.entity_id
_entity_poly.type
_entity_poly.pdbx_seq_one_letter_code
_entity_poly.pdbx_strand_id
1 'polypeptide(L)'
;LRDSFYPNVSLEIENDRRRIRAKAEFELGKANDAIALLAGDVSREADLLRSAIYFREKNWAEAAKVYQRLAGDPPTDGASIDDEFGRTVLLWAVALKLHKDEDALRQLFELYGAAMRSSPLSATFDYIAKPSEGAGFDAGSIQKQIADVDQFQAFMKNYRERLLKSKWKPKDQTGTKSAQSDPSTTG
;
A
#
# COMPACT_ATOMS: atom_id res chain seq x y z
N LEU A 1 17.58 -20.79 -33.79
CA LEU A 1 16.96 -20.01 -32.75
C LEU A 1 17.99 -19.88 -31.63
N ARG A 2 18.66 -18.73 -31.57
CA ARG A 2 19.65 -18.44 -30.53
C ARG A 2 18.83 -17.99 -29.29
N ASP A 3 18.88 -18.80 -28.24
CA ASP A 3 18.51 -18.37 -26.89
C ASP A 3 19.45 -17.22 -26.51
N SER A 4 18.96 -16.02 -26.55
CA SER A 4 19.64 -14.85 -26.01
C SER A 4 19.62 -14.97 -24.49
N PHE A 5 20.57 -15.69 -23.96
CA PHE A 5 20.87 -15.76 -22.54
C PHE A 5 21.36 -14.37 -22.12
N TYR A 6 20.51 -13.56 -21.53
CA TYR A 6 20.91 -12.34 -20.85
C TYR A 6 21.48 -12.74 -19.49
N PRO A 7 22.79 -12.65 -19.27
CA PRO A 7 23.38 -13.03 -18.02
C PRO A 7 22.98 -11.99 -16.94
N ASN A 8 22.42 -12.48 -15.84
CA ASN A 8 22.25 -11.77 -14.57
C ASN A 8 21.49 -10.43 -14.62
N VAL A 9 20.21 -10.48 -15.01
CA VAL A 9 19.27 -9.46 -14.54
C VAL A 9 19.14 -9.69 -13.03
N SER A 10 19.43 -8.65 -12.21
CA SER A 10 19.28 -8.79 -10.77
C SER A 10 17.81 -9.12 -10.43
N LEU A 11 17.61 -9.90 -9.38
CA LEU A 11 16.27 -10.26 -8.91
C LEU A 11 15.38 -9.02 -8.71
N GLU A 12 15.97 -7.91 -8.31
CA GLU A 12 15.30 -6.62 -8.14
C GLU A 12 14.71 -6.11 -9.46
N ILE A 13 15.49 -6.11 -10.54
CA ILE A 13 15.02 -5.69 -11.87
C ILE A 13 13.92 -6.63 -12.38
N GLU A 14 14.05 -7.92 -12.12
CA GLU A 14 13.01 -8.89 -12.50
C GLU A 14 11.72 -8.64 -11.74
N ASN A 15 11.79 -8.39 -10.43
CA ASN A 15 10.63 -8.02 -9.62
C ASN A 15 10.01 -6.71 -10.07
N ASP A 16 10.81 -5.69 -10.43
CA ASP A 16 10.30 -4.44 -11.01
C ASP A 16 9.50 -4.69 -12.29
N ARG A 17 10.02 -5.49 -13.19
CA ARG A 17 9.31 -5.86 -14.43
C ARG A 17 8.01 -6.58 -14.15
N ARG A 18 8.02 -7.52 -13.18
CA ARG A 18 6.82 -8.24 -12.75
C ARG A 18 5.78 -7.29 -12.14
N ARG A 19 6.20 -6.33 -11.31
CA ARG A 19 5.30 -5.31 -10.72
C ARG A 19 4.67 -4.41 -11.79
N ILE A 20 5.46 -3.95 -12.78
CA ILE A 20 4.94 -3.17 -13.90
C ILE A 20 3.91 -3.98 -14.69
N ARG A 21 4.21 -5.24 -15.00
CA ARG A 21 3.27 -6.12 -15.70
C ARG A 21 2.04 -6.41 -14.86
N ALA A 22 2.17 -6.69 -13.57
CA ALA A 22 1.06 -6.89 -12.66
C ALA A 22 0.12 -5.68 -12.63
N LYS A 23 0.69 -4.47 -12.59
CA LYS A 23 -0.09 -3.23 -12.68
C LYS A 23 -0.88 -3.15 -14.00
N ALA A 24 -0.25 -3.48 -15.12
CA ALA A 24 -0.93 -3.49 -16.42
C ALA A 24 -2.07 -4.51 -16.48
N GLU A 25 -1.83 -5.75 -16.01
CA GLU A 25 -2.90 -6.79 -15.95
C GLU A 25 -4.04 -6.35 -15.02
N PHE A 26 -3.73 -5.70 -13.91
CA PHE A 26 -4.74 -5.15 -13.00
C PHE A 26 -5.59 -4.06 -13.66
N GLU A 27 -5.00 -3.14 -14.41
CA GLU A 27 -5.75 -2.11 -15.16
C GLU A 27 -6.62 -2.71 -16.27
N LEU A 28 -6.22 -3.84 -16.84
CA LEU A 28 -7.02 -4.62 -17.79
C LEU A 28 -8.13 -5.45 -17.12
N GLY A 29 -8.29 -5.37 -15.79
CA GLY A 29 -9.31 -6.12 -15.05
C GLY A 29 -8.93 -7.57 -14.73
N LYS A 30 -7.68 -7.97 -14.95
CA LYS A 30 -7.17 -9.32 -14.72
C LYS A 30 -6.50 -9.43 -13.35
N ALA A 31 -7.28 -9.29 -12.29
CA ALA A 31 -6.78 -9.23 -10.93
C ALA A 31 -5.99 -10.48 -10.51
N ASN A 32 -6.47 -11.68 -10.88
CA ASN A 32 -5.80 -12.93 -10.54
C ASN A 32 -4.43 -13.05 -11.21
N ASP A 33 -4.32 -12.66 -12.48
CA ASP A 33 -3.04 -12.67 -13.21
C ASP A 33 -2.06 -11.68 -12.59
N ALA A 34 -2.56 -10.51 -12.20
CA ALA A 34 -1.77 -9.50 -11.52
C ALA A 34 -1.22 -10.01 -10.16
N ILE A 35 -2.05 -10.67 -9.36
CA ILE A 35 -1.62 -11.27 -8.08
C ILE A 35 -0.60 -12.38 -8.32
N ALA A 36 -0.80 -13.24 -9.33
CA ALA A 36 0.14 -14.30 -9.67
C ALA A 36 1.53 -13.76 -10.05
N LEU A 37 1.59 -12.65 -10.77
CA LEU A 37 2.85 -11.98 -11.13
C LEU A 37 3.62 -11.42 -9.92
N LEU A 38 2.91 -11.09 -8.85
CA LEU A 38 3.50 -10.60 -7.60
C LEU A 38 3.95 -11.74 -6.68
N ALA A 39 3.64 -13.01 -6.99
CA ALA A 39 3.99 -14.14 -6.15
C ALA A 39 5.52 -14.17 -5.89
N GLY A 40 5.91 -14.31 -4.61
CA GLY A 40 7.31 -14.34 -4.19
C GLY A 40 8.00 -12.97 -4.07
N ASP A 41 7.41 -11.89 -4.52
CA ASP A 41 7.92 -10.55 -4.25
C ASP A 41 7.41 -10.06 -2.88
N VAL A 42 8.31 -9.97 -1.91
CA VAL A 42 8.00 -9.55 -0.52
C VAL A 42 8.26 -8.06 -0.28
N SER A 43 8.53 -7.31 -1.34
CA SER A 43 8.79 -5.87 -1.23
C SER A 43 7.54 -5.08 -0.81
N ARG A 44 7.78 -3.91 -0.21
CA ARG A 44 6.70 -2.96 0.14
C ARG A 44 5.90 -2.54 -1.09
N GLU A 45 6.57 -2.36 -2.23
CA GLU A 45 5.96 -1.97 -3.51
C GLU A 45 5.00 -3.05 -4.02
N ALA A 46 5.36 -4.32 -3.89
CA ALA A 46 4.48 -5.43 -4.23
C ALA A 46 3.26 -5.49 -3.29
N ASP A 47 3.45 -5.26 -1.99
CA ASP A 47 2.35 -5.24 -1.03
C ASP A 47 1.42 -4.04 -1.25
N LEU A 48 1.92 -2.87 -1.61
CA LEU A 48 1.09 -1.73 -2.01
C LEU A 48 0.22 -2.06 -3.23
N LEU A 49 0.77 -2.76 -4.21
CA LEU A 49 -0.01 -3.17 -5.39
C LEU A 49 -1.02 -4.27 -5.04
N ARG A 50 -0.64 -5.27 -4.22
CA ARG A 50 -1.57 -6.29 -3.72
C ARG A 50 -2.73 -5.66 -2.96
N SER A 51 -2.46 -4.71 -2.06
CA SER A 51 -3.51 -4.05 -1.28
C SER A 51 -4.53 -3.36 -2.17
N ALA A 52 -4.07 -2.65 -3.22
CA ALA A 52 -4.94 -2.00 -4.19
C ALA A 52 -5.80 -3.01 -4.98
N ILE A 53 -5.20 -4.15 -5.38
CA ILE A 53 -5.91 -5.22 -6.09
C ILE A 53 -6.99 -5.83 -5.20
N TYR A 54 -6.62 -6.31 -4.00
CA TYR A 54 -7.56 -6.96 -3.09
C TYR A 54 -8.68 -6.03 -2.65
N PHE A 55 -8.38 -4.76 -2.44
CA PHE A 55 -9.40 -3.77 -2.08
C PHE A 55 -10.40 -3.54 -3.21
N ARG A 56 -9.95 -3.42 -4.46
CA ARG A 56 -10.85 -3.30 -5.63
C ARG A 56 -11.72 -4.54 -5.84
N GLU A 57 -11.13 -5.72 -5.65
CA GLU A 57 -11.83 -7.00 -5.78
C GLU A 57 -12.69 -7.35 -4.54
N LYS A 58 -12.74 -6.46 -3.55
CA LYS A 58 -13.48 -6.65 -2.28
C LYS A 58 -13.05 -7.91 -1.52
N ASN A 59 -11.81 -8.35 -1.73
CA ASN A 59 -11.21 -9.44 -0.97
C ASN A 59 -10.63 -8.89 0.35
N TRP A 60 -11.54 -8.61 1.27
CA TRP A 60 -11.24 -7.89 2.52
C TRP A 60 -10.28 -8.65 3.42
N ALA A 61 -10.40 -9.98 3.47
CA ALA A 61 -9.52 -10.82 4.26
C ALA A 61 -8.05 -10.69 3.81
N GLU A 62 -7.78 -10.81 2.51
CA GLU A 62 -6.42 -10.68 1.98
C GLU A 62 -5.94 -9.23 2.03
N ALA A 63 -6.82 -8.27 1.81
CA ALA A 63 -6.49 -6.86 1.98
C ALA A 63 -6.03 -6.55 3.41
N ALA A 64 -6.74 -7.04 4.44
CA ALA A 64 -6.37 -6.85 5.84
C ALA A 64 -4.98 -7.41 6.15
N LYS A 65 -4.66 -8.63 5.69
CA LYS A 65 -3.32 -9.24 5.87
C LYS A 65 -2.21 -8.39 5.23
N VAL A 66 -2.47 -7.84 4.05
CA VAL A 66 -1.49 -6.99 3.37
C VAL A 66 -1.30 -5.68 4.12
N TYR A 67 -2.38 -5.02 4.55
CA TYR A 67 -2.28 -3.78 5.32
C TYR A 67 -1.58 -4.00 6.67
N GLN A 68 -1.78 -5.15 7.32
CA GLN A 68 -1.04 -5.52 8.53
C GLN A 68 0.47 -5.54 8.29
N ARG A 69 0.93 -6.17 7.21
CA ARG A 69 2.36 -6.17 6.84
C ARG A 69 2.88 -4.78 6.51
N LEU A 70 2.07 -3.97 5.80
CA LEU A 70 2.44 -2.60 5.44
C LEU A 70 2.54 -1.67 6.65
N ALA A 71 1.68 -1.84 7.65
CA ALA A 71 1.71 -1.08 8.89
C ALA A 71 2.92 -1.49 9.76
N GLY A 72 3.28 -2.77 9.75
CA GLY A 72 4.36 -3.27 10.64
C GLY A 72 3.99 -3.14 12.11
N ASP A 73 5.00 -2.99 12.97
CA ASP A 73 4.79 -2.84 14.40
C ASP A 73 4.22 -1.46 14.76
N PRO A 74 3.39 -1.37 15.82
CA PRO A 74 2.87 -0.10 16.28
C PRO A 74 4.03 0.80 16.74
N PRO A 75 4.00 2.10 16.40
CA PRO A 75 5.02 3.03 16.84
C PRO A 75 5.00 3.17 18.37
N THR A 76 6.17 3.43 18.96
CA THR A 76 6.28 3.69 20.39
C THR A 76 5.43 4.88 20.82
N ASP A 77 4.93 4.85 22.06
CA ASP A 77 4.09 5.91 22.61
C ASP A 77 4.71 7.31 22.41
N GLY A 78 3.89 8.23 21.89
CA GLY A 78 4.31 9.61 21.62
C GLY A 78 5.07 9.82 20.31
N ALA A 79 5.34 8.78 19.53
CA ALA A 79 5.91 8.96 18.20
C ALA A 79 4.90 9.64 17.26
N SER A 80 5.39 10.62 16.51
CA SER A 80 4.60 11.22 15.42
C SER A 80 4.48 10.20 14.29
N ILE A 81 3.27 9.98 13.83
CA ILE A 81 3.00 9.14 12.66
C ILE A 81 2.85 10.02 11.42
N ASP A 82 3.37 9.54 10.30
CA ASP A 82 3.16 10.20 9.03
C ASP A 82 1.77 9.87 8.44
N ASP A 83 1.39 10.64 7.44
CA ASP A 83 0.11 10.49 6.75
C ASP A 83 -0.03 9.12 6.07
N GLU A 84 1.06 8.53 5.58
CA GLU A 84 1.05 7.23 4.89
C GLU A 84 0.76 6.11 5.87
N PHE A 85 1.40 6.14 7.05
CA PHE A 85 1.13 5.20 8.12
C PHE A 85 -0.32 5.29 8.60
N GLY A 86 -0.79 6.51 8.91
CA GLY A 86 -2.17 6.74 9.36
C GLY A 86 -3.21 6.21 8.36
N ARG A 87 -2.97 6.41 7.06
CA ARG A 87 -3.83 5.86 6.01
C ARG A 87 -3.78 4.34 5.92
N THR A 88 -2.60 3.76 6.07
CA THR A 88 -2.42 2.30 6.04
C THR A 88 -3.21 1.64 7.17
N VAL A 89 -3.09 2.16 8.39
CA VAL A 89 -3.83 1.66 9.56
C VAL A 89 -5.34 1.85 9.40
N LEU A 90 -5.77 3.00 8.88
CA LEU A 90 -7.19 3.23 8.59
C LEU A 90 -7.75 2.24 7.56
N LEU A 91 -7.04 1.99 6.46
CA LEU A 91 -7.47 1.03 5.44
C LEU A 91 -7.49 -0.40 5.96
N TRP A 92 -6.58 -0.72 6.88
CA TRP A 92 -6.61 -2.00 7.59
C TRP A 92 -7.88 -2.13 8.44
N ALA A 93 -8.22 -1.10 9.25
CA ALA A 93 -9.45 -1.07 10.01
C ALA A 93 -10.70 -1.24 9.11
N VAL A 94 -10.74 -0.55 7.98
CA VAL A 94 -11.82 -0.67 6.99
C VAL A 94 -11.92 -2.09 6.45
N ALA A 95 -10.80 -2.70 6.07
CA ALA A 95 -10.79 -4.07 5.55
C ALA A 95 -11.29 -5.07 6.59
N LEU A 96 -10.84 -4.96 7.85
CA LEU A 96 -11.32 -5.81 8.96
C LEU A 96 -12.83 -5.61 9.19
N LYS A 97 -13.31 -4.37 9.20
CA LYS A 97 -14.74 -4.06 9.40
C LYS A 97 -15.61 -4.66 8.29
N LEU A 98 -15.16 -4.53 7.03
CA LEU A 98 -15.87 -5.11 5.88
C LEU A 98 -15.77 -6.63 5.83
N HIS A 99 -14.70 -7.20 6.39
CA HIS A 99 -14.56 -8.64 6.59
C HIS A 99 -15.38 -9.16 7.79
N LYS A 100 -15.89 -8.27 8.64
CA LYS A 100 -16.61 -8.57 9.88
C LYS A 100 -15.74 -9.30 10.92
N ASP A 101 -14.45 -9.03 10.95
CA ASP A 101 -13.52 -9.55 11.94
C ASP A 101 -13.41 -8.56 13.10
N GLU A 102 -14.40 -8.62 14.00
CA GLU A 102 -14.50 -7.67 15.12
C GLU A 102 -13.38 -7.90 16.17
N ASP A 103 -12.86 -9.12 16.29
CA ASP A 103 -11.79 -9.42 17.24
C ASP A 103 -10.45 -8.84 16.76
N ALA A 104 -10.12 -9.02 15.48
CA ALA A 104 -8.94 -8.41 14.90
C ALA A 104 -9.05 -6.87 14.88
N LEU A 105 -10.26 -6.35 14.65
CA LEU A 105 -10.51 -4.90 14.69
C LEU A 105 -10.30 -4.32 16.10
N ARG A 106 -10.73 -5.02 17.15
CA ARG A 106 -10.49 -4.64 18.54
C ARG A 106 -9.00 -4.63 18.87
N GLN A 107 -8.27 -5.69 18.48
CA GLN A 107 -6.82 -5.77 18.65
C GLN A 107 -6.10 -4.62 17.92
N LEU A 108 -6.52 -4.31 16.70
CA LEU A 108 -5.99 -3.17 15.96
C LEU A 108 -6.20 -1.86 16.73
N PHE A 109 -7.40 -1.64 17.26
CA PHE A 109 -7.71 -0.43 18.04
C PHE A 109 -6.86 -0.34 19.31
N GLU A 110 -6.67 -1.44 20.04
CA GLU A 110 -5.84 -1.50 21.24
C GLU A 110 -4.36 -1.17 20.93
N LEU A 111 -3.83 -1.72 19.85
CA LEU A 111 -2.41 -1.57 19.49
C LEU A 111 -2.09 -0.23 18.82
N TYR A 112 -2.96 0.28 17.97
CA TYR A 112 -2.67 1.45 17.13
C TYR A 112 -3.47 2.69 17.49
N GLY A 113 -4.48 2.57 18.34
CA GLY A 113 -5.36 3.69 18.70
C GLY A 113 -4.61 4.85 19.35
N ALA A 114 -3.61 4.57 20.18
CA ALA A 114 -2.78 5.61 20.78
C ALA A 114 -1.99 6.42 19.73
N ALA A 115 -1.36 5.73 18.80
CA ALA A 115 -0.61 6.37 17.69
C ALA A 115 -1.55 7.14 16.75
N MET A 116 -2.71 6.58 16.43
CA MET A 116 -3.69 7.20 15.54
C MET A 116 -4.27 8.52 16.09
N ARG A 117 -4.22 8.78 17.40
CA ARG A 117 -4.67 10.06 17.98
C ARG A 117 -3.91 11.27 17.44
N SER A 118 -2.67 11.10 17.00
CA SER A 118 -1.86 12.18 16.39
C SER A 118 -2.16 12.39 14.90
N SER A 119 -2.95 11.50 14.29
CA SER A 119 -3.30 11.57 12.86
C SER A 119 -4.50 12.48 12.60
N PRO A 120 -4.53 13.19 11.46
CA PRO A 120 -5.74 13.84 10.97
C PRO A 120 -6.91 12.87 10.73
N LEU A 121 -6.64 11.57 10.64
CA LEU A 121 -7.61 10.50 10.40
C LEU A 121 -8.16 9.87 11.71
N SER A 122 -7.76 10.39 12.87
CA SER A 122 -8.10 9.86 14.19
C SER A 122 -9.61 9.68 14.37
N ALA A 123 -10.40 10.71 14.08
CA ALA A 123 -11.86 10.64 14.23
C ALA A 123 -12.51 9.55 13.36
N THR A 124 -12.03 9.40 12.11
CA THR A 124 -12.53 8.37 11.19
C THR A 124 -12.09 6.97 11.65
N PHE A 125 -10.85 6.85 12.14
CA PHE A 125 -10.35 5.60 12.69
C PHE A 125 -11.15 5.17 13.92
N ASP A 126 -11.36 6.06 14.88
CA ASP A 126 -12.17 5.80 16.08
C ASP A 126 -13.59 5.35 15.72
N TYR A 127 -14.21 6.01 14.77
CA TYR A 127 -15.54 5.65 14.30
C TYR A 127 -15.62 4.22 13.75
N ILE A 128 -14.60 3.78 12.99
CA ILE A 128 -14.57 2.46 12.36
C ILE A 128 -14.12 1.38 13.35
N ALA A 129 -13.09 1.66 14.14
CA ALA A 129 -12.36 0.65 14.90
C ALA A 129 -12.79 0.56 16.37
N LYS A 130 -13.38 1.62 16.95
CA LYS A 130 -13.80 1.59 18.35
C LYS A 130 -14.89 0.55 18.57
N PRO A 131 -14.74 -0.34 19.58
CA PRO A 131 -15.76 -1.30 19.92
C PRO A 131 -17.09 -0.61 20.24
N SER A 132 -18.16 -0.99 19.58
CA SER A 132 -19.49 -0.49 19.89
C SER A 132 -20.04 -1.23 21.12
N GLU A 133 -20.12 -0.57 22.26
CA GLU A 133 -20.82 -1.11 23.40
C GLU A 133 -22.33 -1.17 23.07
N GLY A 134 -22.80 -2.32 22.61
CA GLY A 134 -24.22 -2.69 22.64
C GLY A 134 -25.17 -2.04 21.63
N ALA A 135 -24.72 -1.21 20.71
CA ALA A 135 -25.58 -0.70 19.64
C ALA A 135 -25.51 -1.63 18.43
N GLY A 136 -26.60 -2.30 18.12
CA GLY A 136 -26.74 -3.08 16.90
C GLY A 136 -26.32 -2.26 15.69
N PHE A 137 -25.41 -2.79 14.92
CA PHE A 137 -24.83 -2.13 13.77
C PHE A 137 -25.90 -2.02 12.66
N ASP A 138 -26.54 -0.87 12.54
CA ASP A 138 -27.44 -0.59 11.43
C ASP A 138 -26.62 -0.16 10.21
N ALA A 139 -26.55 -1.05 9.22
CA ALA A 139 -25.90 -0.76 7.94
C ALA A 139 -26.47 0.50 7.25
N GLY A 140 -27.68 0.91 7.56
CA GLY A 140 -28.33 2.12 7.06
C GLY A 140 -27.80 3.40 7.72
N SER A 141 -27.35 3.34 8.99
CA SER A 141 -26.73 4.49 9.66
C SER A 141 -25.31 4.74 9.17
N ILE A 142 -24.59 3.67 8.79
CA ILE A 142 -23.31 3.78 8.08
C ILE A 142 -23.50 4.47 6.74
N GLN A 143 -24.52 4.13 5.99
CA GLN A 143 -24.80 4.73 4.68
C GLN A 143 -25.17 6.21 4.77
N LYS A 144 -25.76 6.64 5.88
CA LYS A 144 -26.08 8.04 6.15
C LYS A 144 -24.88 8.85 6.69
N GLN A 145 -23.98 8.23 7.44
CA GLN A 145 -22.73 8.85 7.91
C GLN A 145 -21.59 8.70 6.90
N ILE A 146 -21.68 7.73 6.01
CA ILE A 146 -20.89 7.61 4.78
C ILE A 146 -21.42 8.55 3.65
N ALA A 147 -22.21 9.54 3.93
CA ALA A 147 -22.25 10.74 3.07
C ALA A 147 -20.87 11.45 3.05
N ASP A 148 -20.00 11.19 4.02
CA ASP A 148 -18.53 11.26 3.91
C ASP A 148 -17.93 10.17 3.01
N VAL A 149 -18.70 9.24 2.45
CA VAL A 149 -18.27 8.27 1.42
C VAL A 149 -17.79 8.98 0.17
N ASP A 150 -18.34 10.11 -0.17
CA ASP A 150 -17.78 10.92 -1.25
C ASP A 150 -16.37 11.40 -0.91
N GLN A 151 -16.09 11.72 0.35
CA GLN A 151 -14.71 11.97 0.82
C GLN A 151 -13.87 10.68 0.84
N PHE A 152 -14.42 9.55 1.27
CA PHE A 152 -13.72 8.27 1.25
C PHE A 152 -13.51 7.76 -0.18
N GLN A 153 -14.49 7.88 -1.07
CA GLN A 153 -14.32 7.55 -2.48
C GLN A 153 -13.35 8.51 -3.19
N ALA A 154 -13.42 9.81 -2.88
CA ALA A 154 -12.44 10.79 -3.35
C ALA A 154 -11.05 10.50 -2.77
N PHE A 155 -10.96 10.11 -1.51
CA PHE A 155 -9.73 9.64 -0.87
C PHE A 155 -9.18 8.39 -1.55
N MET A 156 -10.01 7.36 -1.78
CA MET A 156 -9.60 6.13 -2.47
C MET A 156 -9.23 6.39 -3.94
N LYS A 157 -9.92 7.30 -4.61
CA LYS A 157 -9.58 7.76 -5.94
C LYS A 157 -8.22 8.48 -5.95
N ASN A 158 -8.00 9.41 -5.02
CA ASN A 158 -6.73 10.12 -4.88
C ASN A 158 -5.59 9.20 -4.45
N TYR A 159 -5.85 8.23 -3.57
CA TYR A 159 -4.87 7.21 -3.16
C TYR A 159 -4.49 6.32 -4.36
N ARG A 160 -5.48 5.85 -5.12
CA ARG A 160 -5.25 5.11 -6.37
C ARG A 160 -4.46 5.93 -7.38
N GLU A 161 -4.81 7.20 -7.58
CA GLU A 161 -4.10 8.09 -8.49
C GLU A 161 -2.67 8.37 -8.02
N ARG A 162 -2.41 8.44 -6.72
CA ARG A 162 -1.05 8.58 -6.17
C ARG A 162 -0.22 7.31 -6.34
N LEU A 163 -0.80 6.13 -6.09
CA LEU A 163 -0.16 4.85 -6.39
C LEU A 163 0.17 4.72 -7.89
N LEU A 164 -0.73 5.19 -8.75
CA LEU A 164 -0.55 5.20 -10.20
C LEU A 164 0.44 6.28 -10.64
N LYS A 165 0.53 7.41 -9.92
CA LYS A 165 1.41 8.54 -10.17
C LYS A 165 2.69 8.52 -9.33
N SER A 166 2.88 7.58 -8.41
CA SER A 166 4.17 7.37 -7.76
C SER A 166 5.14 7.01 -8.87
N LYS A 167 5.78 8.07 -9.37
CA LYS A 167 6.69 8.03 -10.51
C LYS A 167 7.82 7.11 -10.13
N TRP A 168 7.91 5.99 -10.79
CA TRP A 168 9.18 5.34 -10.97
C TRP A 168 10.14 6.39 -11.53
N LYS A 169 11.01 6.92 -10.69
CA LYS A 169 12.17 7.69 -11.12
C LYS A 169 13.26 6.65 -11.37
N PRO A 170 13.71 6.43 -12.62
CA PRO A 170 14.94 5.71 -12.84
C PRO A 170 16.03 6.39 -12.01
N LYS A 171 16.77 5.65 -11.22
CA LYS A 171 17.99 6.13 -10.59
C LYS A 171 18.92 6.52 -11.73
N ASP A 172 19.17 7.82 -11.89
CA ASP A 172 20.08 8.34 -12.91
C ASP A 172 21.42 7.63 -12.75
N GLN A 173 21.75 6.83 -13.74
CA GLN A 173 23.09 6.31 -13.95
C GLN A 173 23.98 7.46 -14.49
N THR A 174 24.32 8.41 -13.63
CA THR A 174 25.35 9.39 -13.91
C THR A 174 26.52 9.16 -12.97
N GLY A 175 27.46 8.37 -13.42
CA GLY A 175 28.69 8.10 -12.69
C GLY A 175 29.78 7.45 -13.52
N THR A 176 29.81 7.70 -14.83
CA THR A 176 31.01 7.42 -15.59
C THR A 176 31.80 8.72 -15.73
N LYS A 177 32.64 9.02 -14.73
CA LYS A 177 33.72 9.97 -14.90
C LYS A 177 34.73 9.37 -15.89
N SER A 178 34.67 9.84 -17.12
CA SER A 178 35.78 9.70 -18.07
C SER A 178 37.01 10.41 -17.50
N ALA A 179 38.00 9.66 -17.12
CA ALA A 179 39.31 10.18 -16.86
C ALA A 179 39.90 10.62 -18.20
N GLN A 180 39.92 11.91 -18.44
CA GLN A 180 40.60 12.54 -19.54
C GLN A 180 42.08 12.67 -19.14
N SER A 181 42.89 11.86 -19.72
CA SER A 181 44.37 11.97 -19.68
C SER A 181 44.80 13.12 -20.58
N ASP A 182 45.31 14.18 -19.99
CA ASP A 182 46.05 15.22 -20.69
C ASP A 182 47.43 14.70 -21.11
N PRO A 183 47.87 14.91 -22.34
CA PRO A 183 49.24 14.79 -22.72
C PRO A 183 49.89 16.20 -22.71
N SER A 184 50.64 16.56 -21.71
CA SER A 184 51.56 17.68 -21.75
C SER A 184 52.93 17.22 -22.15
N THR A 185 53.24 17.39 -23.28
CA THR A 185 54.18 18.25 -24.02
C THR A 185 55.37 18.75 -23.24
N THR A 186 56.51 18.18 -23.69
CA THR A 186 57.87 18.60 -23.50
C THR A 186 58.16 19.98 -24.15
N GLY A 187 58.97 20.76 -23.52
CA GLY A 187 59.70 21.88 -24.05
C GLY A 187 60.87 22.23 -23.16
#